data_00c075e0d7657539ca9f320a3f6de5d5
#
_entry.id   00c075e0d7657539ca9f320a3f6de5d5
#
_cell.length_a   1.000
_cell.length_b   1.000
_cell.length_c   1.000
_cell.angle_alpha   90.00
_cell.angle_beta   90.00
_cell.angle_gamma   90.00
#
_symmetry.space_group_name_H-M   'P 1'
#
loop_
_entity.id
_entity.type
_entity.pdbx_description
1 polymer ?
#
loop_
_entity_poly.entity_id
_entity_poly.type
_entity_poly.pdbx_seq_one_letter_code
_entity_poly.pdbx_strand_id
1 'polypeptide(L)'
;MCIRDSLKGGDPFVFGRGGEEALSLARAGIPFRIVPGLTSGLSAAALAGIPATTRETNQAIILATGHRAVDSASSREWEAMARTGQPIILYMAISNLTEIAAAFLRGGMAPDTPVTIIASATYSSERILETQLANAGADAKRDGIVPPAVVVVGQIAALRGQLLATLVSGSS
;
A
#
# COMPACT_ATOMS: atom_id res chain seq x y z
N MET A 1 18.35 -24.90 25.54
CA MET A 1 17.21 -23.95 25.32
C MET A 1 16.97 -23.91 23.82
N CYS A 2 15.77 -24.29 23.36
CA CYS A 2 15.44 -24.20 21.93
C CYS A 2 14.82 -22.83 21.67
N ILE A 3 15.35 -22.08 20.71
CA ILE A 3 14.80 -20.83 20.21
C ILE A 3 14.16 -21.13 18.87
N ARG A 4 12.94 -20.65 18.65
CA ARG A 4 12.27 -20.67 17.35
C ARG A 4 11.98 -19.25 16.93
N ASP A 5 12.32 -18.92 15.67
CA ASP A 5 12.04 -17.63 15.08
C ASP A 5 10.94 -17.77 14.03
N SER A 6 10.04 -16.78 14.00
CA SER A 6 9.09 -16.57 12.90
C SER A 6 9.58 -15.37 12.10
N LEU A 7 10.11 -15.61 10.91
CA LEU A 7 10.61 -14.56 10.02
C LEU A 7 9.47 -14.00 9.16
N LYS A 8 9.45 -12.68 9.01
CA LYS A 8 8.49 -11.94 8.21
C LYS A 8 9.20 -11.09 7.16
N GLY A 9 8.58 -10.93 6.00
CA GLY A 9 9.10 -10.09 4.91
C GLY A 9 8.90 -8.58 5.11
N GLY A 10 8.68 -8.12 6.35
CA GLY A 10 8.43 -6.73 6.72
C GLY A 10 8.13 -6.61 8.20
N ASP A 11 7.29 -5.64 8.58
CA ASP A 11 6.84 -5.54 9.97
C ASP A 11 5.87 -6.67 10.31
N PRO A 12 6.10 -7.43 11.42
CA PRO A 12 5.26 -8.57 11.78
C PRO A 12 3.81 -8.18 12.12
N PHE A 13 3.58 -6.94 12.55
CA PHE A 13 2.28 -6.48 13.03
C PHE A 13 1.49 -5.68 11.97
N VAL A 14 2.07 -5.44 10.79
CA VAL A 14 1.37 -4.79 9.68
C VAL A 14 1.07 -5.82 8.59
N PHE A 15 -0.13 -6.38 8.63
CA PHE A 15 -0.64 -7.43 7.71
C PHE A 15 0.24 -8.68 7.63
N GLY A 16 1.14 -8.88 8.62
CA GLY A 16 2.08 -10.01 8.70
C GLY A 16 1.62 -11.16 9.61
N ARG A 17 0.41 -11.10 10.17
CA ARG A 17 -0.18 -12.07 11.11
C ARG A 17 0.65 -12.32 12.38
N GLY A 18 1.61 -11.44 12.70
CA GLY A 18 2.42 -11.56 13.91
C GLY A 18 1.59 -11.40 15.20
N GLY A 19 0.49 -10.66 15.13
CA GLY A 19 -0.44 -10.49 16.27
C GLY A 19 -1.10 -11.81 16.68
N GLU A 20 -1.59 -12.60 15.71
CA GLU A 20 -2.19 -13.92 15.97
C GLU A 20 -1.16 -14.92 16.55
N GLU A 21 0.07 -14.90 16.01
CA GLU A 21 1.15 -15.74 16.51
C GLU A 21 1.53 -15.36 17.95
N ALA A 22 1.70 -14.06 18.22
CA ALA A 22 2.02 -13.54 19.56
C ALA A 22 0.93 -13.88 20.57
N LEU A 23 -0.35 -13.71 20.22
CA LEU A 23 -1.48 -14.09 21.07
C LEU A 23 -1.51 -15.59 21.36
N SER A 24 -1.18 -16.44 20.38
CA SER A 24 -1.11 -17.88 20.57
C SER A 24 -0.01 -18.29 21.56
N LEU A 25 1.18 -17.67 21.43
CA LEU A 25 2.29 -17.89 22.37
C LEU A 25 1.94 -17.41 23.79
N ALA A 26 1.34 -16.22 23.89
CA ALA A 26 0.91 -15.68 25.18
C ALA A 26 -0.11 -16.59 25.89
N ARG A 27 -1.10 -17.11 25.16
CA ARG A 27 -2.09 -18.08 25.71
C ARG A 27 -1.44 -19.39 26.18
N ALA A 28 -0.35 -19.79 25.51
CA ALA A 28 0.42 -20.98 25.89
C ALA A 28 1.45 -20.71 27.01
N GLY A 29 1.53 -19.50 27.54
CA GLY A 29 2.53 -19.11 28.55
C GLY A 29 3.97 -19.14 28.05
N ILE A 30 4.17 -19.06 26.73
CA ILE A 30 5.49 -19.11 26.10
C ILE A 30 6.03 -17.66 25.99
N PRO A 31 7.18 -17.35 26.60
CA PRO A 31 7.79 -16.03 26.45
C PRO A 31 8.28 -15.80 25.02
N PHE A 32 8.07 -14.60 24.51
CA PHE A 32 8.50 -14.21 23.17
C PHE A 32 8.96 -12.75 23.15
N ARG A 33 9.62 -12.37 22.08
CA ARG A 33 10.04 -11.00 21.79
C ARG A 33 9.59 -10.64 20.37
N ILE A 34 9.06 -9.43 20.21
CA ILE A 34 8.77 -8.85 18.89
C ILE A 34 9.93 -7.98 18.46
N VAL A 35 10.38 -8.20 17.25
CA VAL A 35 11.36 -7.33 16.58
C VAL A 35 10.59 -6.61 15.46
N PRO A 36 10.42 -5.27 15.53
CA PRO A 36 9.73 -4.53 14.48
C PRO A 36 10.53 -4.56 13.18
N GLY A 37 9.85 -4.38 12.07
CA GLY A 37 10.44 -4.32 10.74
C GLY A 37 9.93 -3.14 9.92
N LEU A 38 10.46 -2.99 8.72
CA LEU A 38 9.98 -2.01 7.75
C LEU A 38 8.78 -2.57 7.00
N THR A 39 7.63 -1.92 7.14
CA THR A 39 6.44 -2.38 6.41
C THR A 39 6.54 -2.06 4.92
N SER A 40 6.26 -3.04 4.06
CA SER A 40 6.46 -2.95 2.62
C SER A 40 5.71 -1.78 1.96
N GLY A 41 4.53 -1.41 2.45
CA GLY A 41 3.77 -0.29 1.90
C GLY A 41 4.49 1.03 1.99
N LEU A 42 5.04 1.36 3.17
CA LEU A 42 5.79 2.60 3.38
C LEU A 42 7.18 2.54 2.73
N SER A 43 7.83 1.38 2.81
CA SER A 43 9.18 1.20 2.24
C SER A 43 9.18 1.27 0.72
N ALA A 44 8.23 0.59 0.06
CA ALA A 44 8.10 0.64 -1.39
C ALA A 44 7.75 2.04 -1.89
N ALA A 45 6.84 2.75 -1.20
CA ALA A 45 6.52 4.13 -1.52
C ALA A 45 7.76 5.04 -1.43
N ALA A 46 8.51 4.96 -0.32
CA ALA A 46 9.72 5.75 -0.10
C ALA A 46 10.79 5.48 -1.17
N LEU A 47 11.05 4.21 -1.49
CA LEU A 47 12.02 3.80 -2.51
C LEU A 47 11.58 4.26 -3.92
N ALA A 48 10.28 4.30 -4.18
CA ALA A 48 9.73 4.85 -5.41
C ALA A 48 9.73 6.39 -5.45
N GLY A 49 10.24 7.08 -4.43
CA GLY A 49 10.23 8.55 -4.36
C GLY A 49 8.87 9.14 -4.01
N ILE A 50 8.02 8.40 -3.30
CA ILE A 50 6.72 8.86 -2.83
C ILE A 50 6.77 9.07 -1.32
N PRO A 51 6.78 10.32 -0.83
CA PRO A 51 6.70 10.58 0.60
C PRO A 51 5.31 10.22 1.12
N ALA A 52 5.25 9.42 2.18
CA ALA A 52 3.97 9.01 2.78
C ALA A 52 3.20 10.19 3.39
N THR A 53 3.91 11.24 3.79
CA THR A 53 3.33 12.47 4.36
C THR A 53 4.14 13.69 3.92
N THR A 54 3.45 14.79 3.66
CA THR A 54 4.05 16.12 3.58
C THR A 54 3.19 17.12 4.33
N ARG A 55 3.75 18.29 4.69
CA ARG A 55 2.97 19.32 5.38
C ARG A 55 1.80 19.85 4.56
N GLU A 56 1.89 19.76 3.22
CA GLU A 56 0.93 20.34 2.28
C GLU A 56 -0.13 19.35 1.83
N THR A 57 0.15 18.03 1.85
CA THR A 57 -0.74 17.06 1.24
C THR A 57 -1.64 16.32 2.23
N ASN A 58 -1.16 16.02 3.44
CA ASN A 58 -1.92 15.16 4.34
C ASN A 58 -1.44 15.18 5.78
N GLN A 59 -2.37 15.01 6.73
CA GLN A 59 -2.09 14.88 8.16
C GLN A 59 -2.15 13.42 8.65
N ALA A 60 -2.66 12.52 7.81
CA ALA A 60 -2.80 11.11 8.12
C ALA A 60 -2.57 10.27 6.86
N ILE A 61 -2.34 8.99 7.06
CA ILE A 61 -2.23 7.99 6.01
C ILE A 61 -2.99 6.75 6.43
N ILE A 62 -3.71 6.13 5.49
CA ILE A 62 -4.44 4.89 5.72
C ILE A 62 -3.63 3.74 5.13
N LEU A 63 -3.34 2.74 5.95
CA LEU A 63 -2.79 1.45 5.51
C LEU A 63 -3.94 0.45 5.48
N ALA A 64 -4.23 -0.13 4.33
CA ALA A 64 -5.34 -1.07 4.16
C ALA A 64 -4.92 -2.30 3.34
N THR A 65 -5.65 -3.40 3.49
CA THR A 65 -5.40 -4.63 2.74
C THR A 65 -6.59 -4.98 1.86
N GLY A 66 -6.33 -5.19 0.57
CA GLY A 66 -7.34 -5.53 -0.44
C GLY A 66 -7.40 -7.02 -0.78
N HIS A 67 -6.92 -7.91 0.11
CA HIS A 67 -6.84 -9.34 -0.17
C HIS A 67 -8.20 -10.07 -0.26
N ARG A 68 -9.26 -9.48 0.30
CA ARG A 68 -10.60 -10.06 0.29
C ARG A 68 -11.40 -9.49 -0.87
N ALA A 69 -12.27 -10.33 -1.45
CA ALA A 69 -13.23 -9.86 -2.44
C ALA A 69 -14.10 -8.72 -1.87
N VAL A 70 -14.41 -7.75 -2.71
CA VAL A 70 -15.24 -6.60 -2.31
C VAL A 70 -16.71 -7.02 -2.36
N ASP A 71 -17.33 -7.10 -1.19
CA ASP A 71 -18.76 -7.29 -1.02
C ASP A 71 -19.46 -5.98 -0.61
N SER A 72 -20.76 -6.03 -0.35
CA SER A 72 -21.54 -4.83 0.02
C SER A 72 -21.12 -4.21 1.36
N ALA A 73 -20.58 -5.00 2.29
CA ALA A 73 -20.11 -4.51 3.58
C ALA A 73 -18.74 -3.84 3.44
N SER A 74 -17.76 -4.54 2.86
CA SER A 74 -16.43 -4.01 2.62
C SER A 74 -16.43 -2.83 1.63
N SER A 75 -17.38 -2.79 0.68
CA SER A 75 -17.57 -1.62 -0.20
C SER A 75 -17.83 -0.34 0.58
N ARG A 76 -18.70 -0.40 1.60
CA ARG A 76 -18.98 0.77 2.47
C ARG A 76 -17.77 1.21 3.27
N GLU A 77 -16.92 0.27 3.68
CA GLU A 77 -15.66 0.59 4.37
C GLU A 77 -14.69 1.32 3.43
N TRP A 78 -14.54 0.86 2.18
CA TRP A 78 -13.75 1.53 1.16
C TRP A 78 -14.28 2.94 0.84
N GLU A 79 -15.59 3.08 0.69
CA GLU A 79 -16.24 4.38 0.48
C GLU A 79 -16.01 5.32 1.67
N ALA A 80 -16.03 4.80 2.91
CA ALA A 80 -15.74 5.60 4.10
C ALA A 80 -14.28 6.06 4.15
N MET A 81 -13.33 5.20 3.78
CA MET A 81 -11.91 5.59 3.66
C MET A 81 -11.71 6.69 2.62
N ALA A 82 -12.37 6.59 1.46
CA ALA A 82 -12.32 7.62 0.41
C ALA A 82 -12.79 8.98 0.92
N ARG A 83 -13.88 9.02 1.71
CA ARG A 83 -14.42 10.27 2.28
C ARG A 83 -13.48 10.98 3.24
N THR A 84 -12.48 10.32 3.77
CA THR A 84 -11.49 10.97 4.65
C THR A 84 -10.61 11.97 3.91
N GLY A 85 -10.48 11.85 2.59
CA GLY A 85 -9.57 12.64 1.77
C GLY A 85 -8.09 12.34 2.03
N GLN A 86 -7.78 11.36 2.89
CA GLN A 86 -6.40 11.00 3.20
C GLN A 86 -5.82 10.02 2.17
N PRO A 87 -4.50 10.05 1.92
CA PRO A 87 -3.87 9.04 1.08
C PRO A 87 -4.03 7.63 1.65
N ILE A 88 -4.15 6.65 0.74
CA ILE A 88 -4.34 5.25 1.09
C ILE A 88 -3.24 4.43 0.44
N ILE A 89 -2.56 3.60 1.25
CA ILE A 89 -1.61 2.61 0.76
C ILE A 89 -2.24 1.23 0.89
N LEU A 90 -2.40 0.54 -0.24
CA LEU A 90 -3.06 -0.76 -0.32
C LEU A 90 -2.03 -1.87 -0.43
N TYR A 91 -2.19 -2.87 0.43
CA TYR A 91 -1.46 -4.14 0.41
C TYR A 91 -2.33 -5.21 -0.23
N MET A 92 -1.74 -6.12 -0.99
CA MET A 92 -2.42 -7.29 -1.56
C MET A 92 -3.70 -6.96 -2.33
N ALA A 93 -3.74 -5.80 -3.01
CA ALA A 93 -4.96 -5.25 -3.60
C ALA A 93 -5.10 -5.53 -5.12
N ILE A 94 -4.07 -6.02 -5.80
CA ILE A 94 -4.02 -6.10 -7.27
C ILE A 94 -5.22 -6.88 -7.83
N SER A 95 -5.56 -8.02 -7.23
CA SER A 95 -6.67 -8.86 -7.71
C SER A 95 -8.04 -8.20 -7.60
N ASN A 96 -8.23 -7.26 -6.67
CA ASN A 96 -9.49 -6.58 -6.39
C ASN A 96 -9.43 -5.06 -6.68
N LEU A 97 -8.37 -4.60 -7.37
CA LEU A 97 -8.11 -3.17 -7.55
C LEU A 97 -9.24 -2.46 -8.31
N THR A 98 -9.85 -3.12 -9.30
CA THR A 98 -10.98 -2.56 -10.05
C THR A 98 -12.17 -2.27 -9.14
N GLU A 99 -12.53 -3.22 -8.28
CA GLU A 99 -13.67 -3.13 -7.36
C GLU A 99 -13.40 -2.12 -6.25
N ILE A 100 -12.16 -2.09 -5.72
CA ILE A 100 -11.73 -1.12 -4.70
C ILE A 100 -11.75 0.30 -5.29
N ALA A 101 -11.20 0.50 -6.49
CA ALA A 101 -11.23 1.80 -7.17
C ALA A 101 -12.67 2.28 -7.42
N ALA A 102 -13.56 1.38 -7.85
CA ALA A 102 -14.98 1.70 -8.01
C ALA A 102 -15.64 2.10 -6.68
N ALA A 103 -15.28 1.47 -5.56
CA ALA A 103 -15.78 1.87 -4.25
C ALA A 103 -15.23 3.24 -3.82
N PHE A 104 -13.97 3.54 -4.08
CA PHE A 104 -13.39 4.87 -3.82
C PHE A 104 -14.10 5.97 -4.62
N LEU A 105 -14.40 5.72 -5.90
CA LEU A 105 -15.17 6.65 -6.73
C LEU A 105 -16.59 6.89 -6.15
N ARG A 106 -17.28 5.83 -5.73
CA ARG A 106 -18.60 5.98 -5.06
C ARG A 106 -18.48 6.73 -3.73
N GLY A 107 -17.36 6.60 -3.04
CA GLY A 107 -17.03 7.34 -1.82
C GLY A 107 -16.75 8.83 -2.05
N GLY A 108 -16.71 9.29 -3.32
CA GLY A 108 -16.49 10.69 -3.68
C GLY A 108 -15.03 11.04 -4.00
N MET A 109 -14.13 10.06 -4.09
CA MET A 109 -12.77 10.32 -4.58
C MET A 109 -12.81 10.65 -6.08
N ALA A 110 -12.06 11.67 -6.50
CA ALA A 110 -12.07 12.13 -7.89
C ALA A 110 -11.49 11.08 -8.85
N PRO A 111 -12.05 10.92 -10.07
CA PRO A 111 -11.58 9.94 -11.06
C PRO A 111 -10.12 10.13 -11.47
N ASP A 112 -9.62 11.35 -11.45
CA ASP A 112 -8.27 11.76 -11.79
C ASP A 112 -7.31 11.70 -10.60
N THR A 113 -7.77 11.21 -9.43
CA THR A 113 -6.90 11.00 -8.26
C THR A 113 -5.67 10.18 -8.65
N PRO A 114 -4.44 10.68 -8.38
CA PRO A 114 -3.22 9.97 -8.74
C PRO A 114 -3.12 8.61 -8.04
N VAL A 115 -2.67 7.61 -8.79
CA VAL A 115 -2.39 6.27 -8.30
C VAL A 115 -1.02 5.83 -8.81
N THR A 116 -0.19 5.31 -7.92
CA THR A 116 1.07 4.65 -8.27
C THR A 116 1.05 3.21 -7.79
N ILE A 117 1.32 2.29 -8.70
CA ILE A 117 1.43 0.86 -8.41
C ILE A 117 2.91 0.48 -8.48
N ILE A 118 3.43 -0.10 -7.41
CA ILE A 118 4.82 -0.51 -7.28
C ILE A 118 4.85 -2.02 -7.14
N ALA A 119 5.25 -2.71 -8.19
CA ALA A 119 5.35 -4.16 -8.22
C ALA A 119 6.80 -4.60 -8.03
N SER A 120 7.01 -5.67 -7.29
CA SER A 120 8.32 -6.29 -7.03
C SER A 120 9.38 -5.29 -6.59
N ALA A 121 9.01 -4.36 -5.69
CA ALA A 121 9.91 -3.32 -5.20
C ALA A 121 11.24 -3.93 -4.72
N THR A 122 12.37 -3.33 -5.09
CA THR A 122 13.75 -3.76 -4.80
C THR A 122 14.26 -4.98 -5.57
N TYR A 123 13.43 -5.64 -6.35
CA TYR A 123 13.88 -6.72 -7.24
C TYR A 123 14.29 -6.18 -8.61
N SER A 124 15.09 -6.94 -9.35
CA SER A 124 15.43 -6.61 -10.73
C SER A 124 14.22 -6.56 -11.68
N SER A 125 13.11 -7.14 -11.26
CA SER A 125 11.81 -7.11 -11.95
C SER A 125 10.90 -5.99 -11.46
N GLU A 126 11.40 -5.01 -10.70
CA GLU A 126 10.61 -3.88 -10.25
C GLU A 126 9.94 -3.15 -11.39
N ARG A 127 8.66 -2.85 -11.22
CA ARG A 127 7.88 -2.05 -12.17
C ARG A 127 7.07 -1.01 -11.40
N ILE A 128 7.08 0.21 -11.91
CA ILE A 128 6.28 1.32 -11.36
C ILE A 128 5.33 1.79 -12.45
N LEU A 129 4.04 1.75 -12.14
CA LEU A 129 2.97 2.21 -13.02
C LEU A 129 2.29 3.42 -12.37
N GLU A 130 2.37 4.57 -13.02
CA GLU A 130 1.64 5.79 -12.65
C GLU A 130 0.36 5.88 -13.47
N THR A 131 -0.77 6.09 -12.83
CA THR A 131 -2.10 6.14 -13.45
C THR A 131 -3.07 7.00 -12.63
N GLN A 132 -4.33 6.99 -12.99
CA GLN A 132 -5.43 7.65 -12.28
C GLN A 132 -6.40 6.62 -11.74
N LEU A 133 -7.12 6.97 -10.68
CA LEU A 133 -8.04 6.07 -9.98
C LEU A 133 -9.04 5.39 -10.91
N ALA A 134 -9.64 6.15 -11.84
CA ALA A 134 -10.62 5.62 -12.78
C ALA A 134 -10.06 4.49 -13.66
N ASN A 135 -8.76 4.50 -13.93
CA ASN A 135 -8.11 3.58 -14.86
C ASN A 135 -7.26 2.53 -14.14
N ALA A 136 -7.02 2.67 -12.84
CA ALA A 136 -6.00 1.90 -12.10
C ALA A 136 -6.12 0.39 -12.28
N GLY A 137 -7.33 -0.16 -12.20
CA GLY A 137 -7.57 -1.60 -12.39
C GLY A 137 -7.34 -2.07 -13.83
N ALA A 138 -7.79 -1.28 -14.82
CA ALA A 138 -7.63 -1.59 -16.25
C ALA A 138 -6.15 -1.50 -16.66
N ASP A 139 -5.47 -0.44 -16.25
CA ASP A 139 -4.06 -0.21 -16.55
C ASP A 139 -3.17 -1.28 -15.91
N ALA A 140 -3.43 -1.67 -14.66
CA ALA A 140 -2.71 -2.75 -14.00
C ALA A 140 -2.84 -4.08 -14.77
N LYS A 141 -4.03 -4.39 -15.27
CA LYS A 141 -4.28 -5.60 -16.10
C LYS A 141 -3.58 -5.50 -17.45
N ARG A 142 -3.73 -4.37 -18.16
CA ARG A 142 -3.12 -4.14 -19.46
C ARG A 142 -1.59 -4.28 -19.40
N ASP A 143 -0.98 -3.72 -18.36
CA ASP A 143 0.46 -3.72 -18.16
C ASP A 143 0.97 -5.00 -17.48
N GLY A 144 0.10 -5.98 -17.21
CA GLY A 144 0.48 -7.27 -16.63
C GLY A 144 1.10 -7.15 -15.24
N ILE A 145 0.61 -6.21 -14.42
CA ILE A 145 1.08 -6.08 -13.04
C ILE A 145 0.58 -7.28 -12.21
N VAL A 146 1.51 -7.94 -11.55
CA VAL A 146 1.24 -9.11 -10.70
C VAL A 146 1.80 -8.90 -9.28
N PRO A 147 1.26 -9.59 -8.27
CA PRO A 147 1.85 -9.61 -6.93
C PRO A 147 3.32 -10.13 -6.93
N PRO A 148 4.15 -9.67 -5.99
CA PRO A 148 3.84 -8.74 -4.91
C PRO A 148 3.80 -7.30 -5.40
N ALA A 149 2.78 -6.54 -4.98
CA ALA A 149 2.66 -5.13 -5.34
C ALA A 149 1.98 -4.31 -4.23
N VAL A 150 2.35 -3.05 -4.17
CA VAL A 150 1.77 -2.01 -3.31
C VAL A 150 1.10 -0.98 -4.21
N VAL A 151 -0.07 -0.48 -3.82
CA VAL A 151 -0.78 0.58 -4.53
C VAL A 151 -0.88 1.80 -3.63
N VAL A 152 -0.41 2.94 -4.11
CA VAL A 152 -0.50 4.24 -3.42
C VAL A 152 -1.57 5.07 -4.12
N VAL A 153 -2.58 5.51 -3.38
CA VAL A 153 -3.72 6.30 -3.88
C VAL A 153 -3.76 7.65 -3.19
N GLY A 154 -3.87 8.73 -3.93
CA GLY A 154 -3.98 10.08 -3.42
C GLY A 154 -2.88 11.03 -3.91
N GLN A 155 -2.94 12.29 -3.50
CA GLN A 155 -2.05 13.34 -4.00
C GLN A 155 -0.55 13.07 -3.77
N ILE A 156 -0.20 12.29 -2.74
CA ILE A 156 1.19 11.89 -2.49
C ILE A 156 1.78 11.10 -3.66
N ALA A 157 0.97 10.32 -4.40
CA ALA A 157 1.43 9.55 -5.55
C ALA A 157 2.00 10.43 -6.67
N ALA A 158 1.44 11.64 -6.87
CA ALA A 158 1.91 12.60 -7.85
C ALA A 158 3.26 13.25 -7.50
N LEU A 159 3.67 13.21 -6.23
CA LEU A 159 4.93 13.83 -5.79
C LEU A 159 6.16 13.11 -6.34
N ARG A 160 6.03 11.84 -6.71
CA ARG A 160 7.10 11.07 -7.35
C ARG A 160 7.67 11.79 -8.59
N GLY A 161 6.82 12.21 -9.50
CA GLY A 161 7.24 12.92 -10.71
C GLY A 161 7.98 14.22 -10.41
N GLN A 162 7.52 14.97 -9.40
CA GLN A 162 8.15 16.22 -8.99
C GLN A 162 9.55 15.98 -8.40
N LEU A 163 9.71 14.99 -7.53
CA LEU A 163 10.99 14.65 -6.92
C LEU A 163 12.00 14.14 -7.96
N LEU A 164 11.59 13.28 -8.89
CA LEU A 164 12.47 12.74 -9.90
C LEU A 164 12.89 13.79 -10.95
N ALA A 165 12.00 14.70 -11.34
CA ALA A 165 12.32 15.79 -12.25
C ALA A 165 13.44 16.68 -11.69
N THR A 166 13.45 16.91 -10.37
CA THR A 166 14.47 17.72 -9.70
C THR A 166 15.84 17.03 -9.66
N LEU A 167 15.87 15.70 -9.54
CA LEU A 167 17.12 14.93 -9.54
C LEU A 167 17.81 14.94 -10.91
N VAL A 168 17.04 14.93 -11.99
CA VAL A 168 17.58 14.97 -13.37
C VAL A 168 18.11 16.36 -13.73
N SER A 169 17.46 17.43 -13.28
CA SER A 169 17.88 18.81 -13.56
C SER A 169 19.08 19.30 -12.74
N GLY A 170 19.42 18.63 -11.64
CA GLY A 170 20.57 18.95 -10.79
C GLY A 170 21.89 18.30 -11.17
N SER A 171 21.92 17.52 -12.25
CA SER A 171 23.11 16.78 -12.73
C SER A 171 23.82 17.46 -13.92
N SER A 172 23.61 18.78 -14.09
CA SER A 172 24.23 19.59 -15.17
C SER A 172 25.33 20.48 -14.61
#